data_32ba133386ba7cd3f4baa0f1e226ddaf
#
_entry.id   32ba133386ba7cd3f4baa0f1e226ddaf
#
_cell.length_a   1.000
_cell.length_b   1.000
_cell.length_c   1.000
_cell.angle_alpha   90.00
_cell.angle_beta   90.00
_cell.angle_gamma   90.00
#
_symmetry.space_group_name_H-M   'P 1'
#
loop_
_entity.id
_entity.type
_entity.pdbx_description
1 polymer ?
#
loop_
_entity_poly.entity_id
_entity_poly.type
_entity_poly.pdbx_seq_one_letter_code
_entity_poly.pdbx_strand_id
1 'polypeptide(L)'
;MMRSRENTRSAIVALIILALLALPLAAQETPGKDPQTANEAAGRPGETGKKPGLEQAAQDFIKDTGRIWSSPFRIKERHVGPLIAFAAATGFLIAADEDIRGAFQGYEERHPWVDDFGPVITQMGTLGAAATAGIFFGAGLIFKDDRARDTGYLAACAMAQSFLVEQALKGLTGRQRPFAADGEDHWAGPAGFFKRYDPDYADLYDSFPSGHSATAFSVATVVALQYRHRPWVPVLAYTIAAGVGLSRVTEDRHWMSDVFVGAVVGHLIARLVVRSHTRRQRLVPVLGCSGRGITLGFHYNPDPVY
;
A
#
# COMPACT_ATOMS: atom_id res chain seq x y z
N MET A 1 -2.69 -23.26 -34.10
CA MET A 1 -2.87 -21.87 -33.66
C MET A 1 -3.24 -21.74 -32.16
N MET A 2 -4.03 -22.65 -31.56
CA MET A 2 -4.42 -22.63 -30.15
C MET A 2 -3.24 -22.75 -29.16
N ARG A 3 -2.29 -23.69 -29.38
CA ARG A 3 -1.12 -23.88 -28.50
C ARG A 3 -0.19 -22.64 -28.35
N SER A 4 -0.10 -21.79 -29.40
CA SER A 4 0.71 -20.57 -29.35
C SER A 4 0.06 -19.50 -28.44
N ARG A 5 -1.25 -19.39 -28.44
CA ARG A 5 -1.98 -18.44 -27.58
C ARG A 5 -1.95 -18.85 -26.10
N GLU A 6 -1.98 -20.15 -25.79
CA GLU A 6 -1.86 -20.65 -24.40
C GLU A 6 -0.49 -20.37 -23.79
N ASN A 7 0.60 -20.56 -24.57
CA ASN A 7 1.95 -20.24 -24.09
C ASN A 7 2.14 -18.73 -23.85
N THR A 8 1.54 -17.88 -24.69
CA THR A 8 1.60 -16.43 -24.53
C THR A 8 0.83 -15.98 -23.29
N ARG A 9 -0.35 -16.54 -23.06
CA ARG A 9 -1.18 -16.23 -21.86
C ARG A 9 -0.49 -16.65 -20.58
N SER A 10 0.09 -17.83 -20.52
CA SER A 10 0.85 -18.32 -19.35
C SER A 10 2.10 -17.48 -19.08
N ALA A 11 2.78 -17.01 -20.13
CA ALA A 11 3.92 -16.11 -20.00
C ALA A 11 3.53 -14.74 -19.48
N ILE A 12 2.38 -14.20 -19.89
CA ILE A 12 1.84 -12.92 -19.41
C ILE A 12 1.51 -13.01 -17.91
N VAL A 13 0.82 -14.06 -17.48
CA VAL A 13 0.49 -14.29 -16.07
C VAL A 13 1.76 -14.38 -15.20
N ALA A 14 2.76 -15.15 -15.68
CA ALA A 14 4.05 -15.28 -14.98
C ALA A 14 4.79 -13.93 -14.89
N LEU A 15 4.78 -13.13 -15.95
CA LEU A 15 5.38 -11.79 -15.98
C LEU A 15 4.69 -10.82 -15.02
N ILE A 16 3.36 -10.89 -14.91
CA ILE A 16 2.57 -10.06 -13.99
C ILE A 16 2.86 -10.45 -12.54
N ILE A 17 2.91 -11.73 -12.23
CA ILE A 17 3.29 -12.21 -10.89
C ILE A 17 4.69 -11.74 -10.54
N LEU A 18 5.64 -11.87 -11.46
CA LEU A 18 7.01 -11.37 -11.30
C LEU A 18 7.05 -9.85 -11.13
N ALA A 19 6.24 -9.08 -11.86
CA ALA A 19 6.16 -7.63 -11.74
C ALA A 19 5.58 -7.20 -10.40
N LEU A 20 4.52 -7.85 -9.91
CA LEU A 20 3.94 -7.59 -8.59
C LEU A 20 4.90 -7.94 -7.46
N LEU A 21 5.70 -9.00 -7.61
CA LEU A 21 6.73 -9.40 -6.67
C LEU A 21 7.99 -8.52 -6.76
N ALA A 22 8.29 -7.92 -7.92
CA ALA A 22 9.45 -7.06 -8.13
C ALA A 22 9.21 -5.59 -7.74
N LEU A 23 7.95 -5.15 -7.58
CA LEU A 23 7.61 -3.80 -7.10
C LEU A 23 8.41 -3.38 -5.84
N PRO A 24 8.63 -4.24 -4.83
CA PRO A 24 9.46 -3.90 -3.68
C PRO A 24 10.96 -3.81 -3.99
N LEU A 25 11.47 -4.55 -4.98
CA LEU A 25 12.89 -4.54 -5.35
C LEU A 25 13.29 -3.27 -6.11
N ALA A 26 12.43 -2.78 -7.02
CA ALA A 26 12.65 -1.54 -7.75
C ALA A 26 12.59 -0.28 -6.86
N ALA A 27 12.00 -0.41 -5.66
CA ALA A 27 11.84 0.68 -4.71
C ALA A 27 12.95 0.75 -3.64
N GLN A 28 13.93 -0.15 -3.66
CA GLN A 28 15.13 -0.08 -2.83
C GLN A 28 16.12 0.94 -3.45
N GLU A 29 15.89 2.22 -3.16
CA GLU A 29 16.96 3.20 -3.31
C GLU A 29 18.09 2.80 -2.37
N THR A 30 19.29 2.59 -2.91
CA THR A 30 20.52 2.44 -2.15
C THR A 30 20.63 3.57 -1.12
N PRO A 31 20.92 3.28 0.15
CA PRO A 31 21.18 4.33 1.13
C PRO A 31 22.37 5.14 0.62
N GLY A 32 22.15 6.43 0.35
CA GLY A 32 23.24 7.36 0.10
C GLY A 32 24.25 7.26 1.24
N LYS A 33 25.53 7.09 0.91
CA LYS A 33 26.62 7.16 1.88
C LYS A 33 26.58 8.53 2.52
N ASP A 34 26.14 8.60 3.77
CA ASP A 34 26.33 9.79 4.59
C ASP A 34 27.82 9.84 5.01
N PRO A 35 28.48 11.00 4.85
CA PRO A 35 29.83 11.19 5.38
C PRO A 35 29.80 11.15 6.90
N GLN A 36 30.58 10.27 7.47
CA GLN A 36 30.91 10.28 8.89
C GLN A 36 31.61 11.59 9.24
N THR A 37 31.02 12.36 10.16
CA THR A 37 31.78 13.25 11.04
C THR A 37 31.36 12.96 12.47
N ALA A 38 32.29 12.33 13.15
CA ALA A 38 32.31 12.17 14.58
C ALA A 38 32.31 13.55 15.25
N ASN A 39 31.50 13.73 16.28
CA ASN A 39 31.94 14.42 17.48
C ASN A 39 31.09 14.02 18.69
N GLU A 40 31.81 13.51 19.67
CA GLU A 40 31.35 13.16 21.00
C GLU A 40 30.82 14.41 21.73
N ALA A 41 29.64 14.29 22.26
CA ALA A 41 29.23 15.01 23.48
C ALA A 41 28.24 14.14 24.23
N ALA A 42 28.75 13.46 25.25
CA ALA A 42 28.00 12.69 26.21
C ALA A 42 27.00 13.58 26.96
N GLY A 43 25.73 13.41 26.67
CA GLY A 43 24.61 13.96 27.40
C GLY A 43 23.66 12.85 27.84
N ARG A 44 23.42 12.76 29.12
CA ARG A 44 22.75 11.74 29.94
C ARG A 44 21.51 11.09 29.27
N PRO A 45 21.33 9.78 29.45
CA PRO A 45 20.09 9.09 29.05
C PRO A 45 19.04 9.32 30.15
N GLY A 46 18.00 10.05 29.80
CA GLY A 46 16.93 10.26 30.77
C GLY A 46 15.92 11.31 30.33
N GLU A 47 15.14 10.95 29.31
CA GLU A 47 13.73 11.32 29.21
C GLU A 47 13.14 10.50 28.07
N THR A 48 12.49 9.40 28.44
CA THR A 48 11.65 8.58 27.57
C THR A 48 10.63 9.50 26.92
N GLY A 49 10.74 9.68 25.61
CA GLY A 49 9.83 10.52 24.84
C GLY A 49 8.38 10.11 25.14
N LYS A 50 7.60 11.07 25.63
CA LYS A 50 6.20 10.90 25.99
C LYS A 50 5.48 10.29 24.79
N LYS A 51 4.92 9.09 24.96
CA LYS A 51 4.18 8.40 23.89
C LYS A 51 3.11 9.35 23.34
N PRO A 52 2.95 9.46 22.00
CA PRO A 52 1.96 10.36 21.42
C PRO A 52 0.58 10.03 21.95
N GLY A 53 -0.10 11.00 22.56
CA GLY A 53 -1.49 10.85 22.95
C GLY A 53 -2.40 10.74 21.72
N LEU A 54 -3.67 10.38 21.93
CA LEU A 54 -4.66 10.24 20.88
C LEU A 54 -4.77 11.51 20.00
N GLU A 55 -4.68 12.68 20.63
CA GLU A 55 -4.69 13.98 19.93
C GLU A 55 -3.51 14.11 18.95
N GLN A 56 -2.32 13.74 19.37
CA GLN A 56 -1.14 13.79 18.50
C GLN A 56 -1.23 12.79 17.36
N ALA A 57 -1.76 11.59 17.62
CA ALA A 57 -2.01 10.59 16.59
C ALA A 57 -3.01 11.11 15.52
N ALA A 58 -4.08 11.78 15.95
CA ALA A 58 -5.05 12.40 15.06
C ALA A 58 -4.44 13.55 14.24
N GLN A 59 -3.66 14.42 14.87
CA GLN A 59 -2.94 15.49 14.16
C GLN A 59 -1.96 14.95 13.14
N ASP A 60 -1.25 13.88 13.45
CA ASP A 60 -0.29 13.24 12.55
C ASP A 60 -1.00 12.61 11.37
N PHE A 61 -2.14 11.94 11.59
CA PHE A 61 -2.99 11.41 10.54
C PHE A 61 -3.47 12.52 9.58
N ILE A 62 -3.97 13.64 10.11
CA ILE A 62 -4.42 14.80 9.30
C ILE A 62 -3.25 15.39 8.49
N LYS A 63 -2.07 15.54 9.09
CA LYS A 63 -0.87 16.03 8.38
C LYS A 63 -0.46 15.07 7.25
N ASP A 64 -0.54 13.76 7.48
CA ASP A 64 -0.23 12.77 6.46
C ASP A 64 -1.28 12.76 5.34
N THR A 65 -2.58 12.91 5.67
CA THR A 65 -3.64 13.14 4.68
C THR A 65 -3.29 14.34 3.79
N GLY A 66 -2.99 15.49 4.38
CA GLY A 66 -2.62 16.69 3.62
C GLY A 66 -1.39 16.48 2.72
N ARG A 67 -0.40 15.69 3.16
CA ARG A 67 0.78 15.35 2.36
C ARG A 67 0.45 14.42 1.19
N ILE A 68 -0.40 13.42 1.42
CA ILE A 68 -0.83 12.47 0.39
C ILE A 68 -1.61 13.20 -0.69
N TRP A 69 -2.62 13.98 -0.31
CA TRP A 69 -3.46 14.72 -1.25
C TRP A 69 -2.73 15.85 -1.97
N SER A 70 -1.68 16.42 -1.37
CA SER A 70 -0.82 17.41 -2.04
C SER A 70 0.32 16.78 -2.86
N SER A 71 0.52 15.46 -2.80
CA SER A 71 1.64 14.80 -3.48
C SER A 71 1.62 14.96 -5.03
N PRO A 72 0.47 14.95 -5.72
CA PRO A 72 0.43 15.19 -7.17
C PRO A 72 0.97 16.58 -7.57
N PHE A 73 0.85 17.57 -6.68
CA PHE A 73 1.34 18.94 -6.93
C PHE A 73 2.82 19.15 -6.57
N ARG A 74 3.50 18.08 -6.11
CA ARG A 74 4.91 18.09 -5.69
C ARG A 74 5.78 17.19 -6.57
N ILE A 75 5.33 16.90 -7.77
CA ILE A 75 6.07 16.11 -8.75
C ILE A 75 7.33 16.88 -9.16
N LYS A 76 8.48 16.21 -9.11
CA LYS A 76 9.78 16.72 -9.55
C LYS A 76 10.22 15.92 -10.78
N GLU A 77 11.17 16.46 -11.54
CA GLU A 77 11.71 15.80 -12.73
C GLU A 77 12.10 14.34 -12.52
N ARG A 78 12.72 14.01 -11.38
CA ARG A 78 13.07 12.64 -11.02
C ARG A 78 11.88 11.67 -10.91
N HIS A 79 10.66 12.19 -10.76
CA HIS A 79 9.45 11.37 -10.66
C HIS A 79 8.79 11.14 -12.03
N VAL A 80 9.20 11.88 -13.07
CA VAL A 80 8.57 11.82 -14.40
C VAL A 80 8.77 10.45 -15.04
N GLY A 81 9.99 9.92 -15.04
CA GLY A 81 10.28 8.59 -15.59
C GLY A 81 9.43 7.46 -14.93
N PRO A 82 9.46 7.32 -13.60
CA PRO A 82 8.58 6.36 -12.90
C PRO A 82 7.08 6.57 -13.17
N LEU A 83 6.60 7.81 -13.30
CA LEU A 83 5.20 8.09 -13.61
C LEU A 83 4.84 7.67 -15.03
N ILE A 84 5.70 7.93 -16.01
CA ILE A 84 5.51 7.47 -17.39
C ILE A 84 5.49 5.94 -17.43
N ALA A 85 6.41 5.27 -16.74
CA ALA A 85 6.45 3.81 -16.67
C ALA A 85 5.18 3.24 -16.02
N PHE A 86 4.70 3.85 -14.93
CA PHE A 86 3.46 3.47 -14.29
C PHE A 86 2.25 3.66 -15.20
N ALA A 87 2.15 4.82 -15.87
CA ALA A 87 1.05 5.10 -16.81
C ALA A 87 1.08 4.14 -18.00
N ALA A 88 2.25 3.85 -18.57
CA ALA A 88 2.41 2.90 -19.67
C ALA A 88 2.04 1.47 -19.25
N ALA A 89 2.48 1.02 -18.07
CA ALA A 89 2.11 -0.29 -17.53
C ALA A 89 0.60 -0.38 -17.26
N THR A 90 0.00 0.66 -16.68
CA THR A 90 -1.45 0.71 -16.45
C THR A 90 -2.22 0.65 -17.76
N GLY A 91 -1.84 1.47 -18.76
CA GLY A 91 -2.49 1.46 -20.07
C GLY A 91 -2.36 0.13 -20.80
N PHE A 92 -1.18 -0.52 -20.73
CA PHE A 92 -0.97 -1.85 -21.25
C PHE A 92 -1.88 -2.89 -20.58
N LEU A 93 -1.97 -2.85 -19.24
CA LEU A 93 -2.83 -3.77 -18.50
C LEU A 93 -4.32 -3.55 -18.79
N ILE A 94 -4.77 -2.30 -18.92
CA ILE A 94 -6.15 -1.98 -19.31
C ILE A 94 -6.45 -2.59 -20.69
N ALA A 95 -5.53 -2.45 -21.64
CA ALA A 95 -5.70 -3.02 -22.99
C ALA A 95 -5.67 -4.57 -23.01
N ALA A 96 -5.04 -5.19 -22.01
CA ALA A 96 -4.90 -6.63 -21.89
C ALA A 96 -5.90 -7.27 -20.91
N ASP A 97 -6.72 -6.47 -20.20
CA ASP A 97 -7.57 -6.93 -19.11
C ASP A 97 -8.52 -8.06 -19.52
N GLU A 98 -9.17 -7.97 -20.70
CA GLU A 98 -10.07 -9.02 -21.20
C GLU A 98 -9.32 -10.33 -21.52
N ASP A 99 -8.15 -10.24 -22.16
CA ASP A 99 -7.32 -11.41 -22.45
C ASP A 99 -6.82 -12.09 -21.17
N ILE A 100 -6.44 -11.26 -20.17
CA ILE A 100 -6.00 -11.74 -18.86
C ILE A 100 -7.16 -12.40 -18.13
N ARG A 101 -8.34 -11.76 -18.09
CA ARG A 101 -9.56 -12.32 -17.50
C ARG A 101 -9.87 -13.69 -18.10
N GLY A 102 -9.92 -13.80 -19.44
CA GLY A 102 -10.19 -15.07 -20.11
C GLY A 102 -9.14 -16.14 -19.82
N ALA A 103 -7.87 -15.75 -19.58
CA ALA A 103 -6.82 -16.69 -19.19
C ALA A 103 -7.03 -17.22 -17.77
N PHE A 104 -7.44 -16.34 -16.82
CA PHE A 104 -7.72 -16.72 -15.44
C PHE A 104 -8.97 -17.61 -15.33
N GLN A 105 -10.07 -17.26 -16.01
CA GLN A 105 -11.27 -18.10 -16.08
C GLN A 105 -10.98 -19.49 -16.65
N GLY A 106 -10.23 -19.57 -17.75
CA GLY A 106 -9.83 -20.85 -18.30
C GLY A 106 -8.83 -21.63 -17.44
N TYR A 107 -8.11 -20.99 -16.51
CA TYR A 107 -7.30 -21.65 -15.50
C TYR A 107 -8.17 -22.22 -14.36
N GLU A 108 -9.12 -21.45 -13.88
CA GLU A 108 -10.08 -21.79 -12.83
C GLU A 108 -10.93 -23.01 -13.22
N GLU A 109 -11.49 -23.03 -14.45
CA GLU A 109 -12.23 -24.17 -14.98
C GLU A 109 -11.41 -25.48 -14.94
N ARG A 110 -10.10 -25.41 -15.12
CA ARG A 110 -9.20 -26.58 -15.07
C ARG A 110 -8.73 -26.91 -13.65
N HIS A 111 -8.88 -25.99 -12.70
CA HIS A 111 -8.35 -26.13 -11.34
C HIS A 111 -9.39 -25.67 -10.30
N PRO A 112 -10.45 -26.47 -10.06
CA PRO A 112 -11.56 -26.08 -9.17
C PRO A 112 -11.15 -25.72 -7.73
N TRP A 113 -9.97 -26.16 -7.27
CA TRP A 113 -9.44 -25.74 -5.97
C TRP A 113 -9.25 -24.22 -5.82
N VAL A 114 -9.17 -23.48 -6.91
CA VAL A 114 -9.06 -22.01 -6.91
C VAL A 114 -10.32 -21.39 -6.32
N ASP A 115 -11.50 -21.95 -6.63
CA ASP A 115 -12.78 -21.49 -6.09
C ASP A 115 -12.88 -21.71 -4.59
N ASP A 116 -12.29 -22.79 -4.07
CA ASP A 116 -12.30 -23.09 -2.64
C ASP A 116 -11.36 -22.17 -1.85
N PHE A 117 -10.18 -21.85 -2.39
CA PHE A 117 -9.16 -21.08 -1.69
C PHE A 117 -9.22 -19.57 -1.98
N GLY A 118 -9.77 -19.15 -3.11
CA GLY A 118 -9.89 -17.74 -3.51
C GLY A 118 -10.52 -16.87 -2.42
N PRO A 119 -11.73 -17.21 -1.93
CA PRO A 119 -12.40 -16.45 -0.88
C PRO A 119 -11.61 -16.36 0.43
N VAL A 120 -10.89 -17.42 0.81
CA VAL A 120 -10.03 -17.41 2.02
C VAL A 120 -8.88 -16.44 1.87
N ILE A 121 -8.20 -16.46 0.71
CA ILE A 121 -7.09 -15.55 0.40
C ILE A 121 -7.60 -14.10 0.31
N THR A 122 -8.76 -13.87 -0.28
CA THR A 122 -9.41 -12.57 -0.36
C THR A 122 -9.63 -11.95 1.01
N GLN A 123 -10.06 -12.73 2.01
CA GLN A 123 -10.26 -12.22 3.36
C GLN A 123 -8.97 -11.68 4.01
N MET A 124 -7.81 -12.14 3.57
CA MET A 124 -6.53 -11.58 4.02
C MET A 124 -6.32 -10.12 3.56
N GLY A 125 -7.01 -9.67 2.52
CA GLY A 125 -6.97 -8.29 2.03
C GLY A 125 -7.84 -7.30 2.84
N THR A 126 -8.74 -7.79 3.69
CA THR A 126 -9.62 -6.95 4.53
C THR A 126 -9.49 -7.34 5.99
N LEU A 127 -10.20 -8.40 6.43
CA LEU A 127 -10.15 -8.85 7.82
C LEU A 127 -8.75 -9.29 8.24
N GLY A 128 -8.03 -10.01 7.40
CA GLY A 128 -6.66 -10.43 7.68
C GLY A 128 -5.70 -9.25 7.78
N ALA A 129 -5.85 -8.24 6.94
CA ALA A 129 -5.06 -7.01 7.02
C ALA A 129 -5.35 -6.24 8.33
N ALA A 130 -6.63 -6.08 8.68
CA ALA A 130 -7.04 -5.46 9.94
C ALA A 130 -6.57 -6.28 11.16
N ALA A 131 -6.72 -7.60 11.11
CA ALA A 131 -6.21 -8.50 12.15
C ALA A 131 -4.69 -8.40 12.30
N THR A 132 -3.95 -8.34 11.19
CA THR A 132 -2.49 -8.15 11.21
C THR A 132 -2.12 -6.85 11.93
N ALA A 133 -2.76 -5.73 11.60
CA ALA A 133 -2.53 -4.47 12.28
C ALA A 133 -2.88 -4.56 13.79
N GLY A 134 -4.01 -5.17 14.13
CA GLY A 134 -4.45 -5.37 15.52
C GLY A 134 -3.52 -6.28 16.32
N ILE A 135 -3.06 -7.38 15.73
CA ILE A 135 -2.13 -8.33 16.37
C ILE A 135 -0.79 -7.66 16.66
N PHE A 136 -0.22 -6.95 15.69
CA PHE A 136 1.03 -6.21 15.90
C PHE A 136 0.87 -5.15 16.99
N PHE A 137 -0.21 -4.37 16.95
CA PHE A 137 -0.47 -3.35 17.95
C PHE A 137 -0.67 -3.95 19.35
N GLY A 138 -1.52 -4.96 19.47
CA GLY A 138 -1.79 -5.64 20.74
C GLY A 138 -0.56 -6.37 21.31
N ALA A 139 0.18 -7.09 20.47
CA ALA A 139 1.43 -7.73 20.87
C ALA A 139 2.45 -6.69 21.36
N GLY A 140 2.56 -5.55 20.66
CA GLY A 140 3.42 -4.46 21.07
C GLY A 140 3.07 -3.87 22.44
N LEU A 141 1.78 -3.83 22.78
CA LEU A 141 1.32 -3.40 24.12
C LEU A 141 1.62 -4.46 25.20
N ILE A 142 1.33 -5.73 24.92
CA ILE A 142 1.47 -6.84 25.87
C ILE A 142 2.95 -7.10 26.17
N PHE A 143 3.79 -7.18 25.13
CA PHE A 143 5.21 -7.50 25.27
C PHE A 143 6.11 -6.27 25.42
N LYS A 144 5.52 -5.07 25.45
CA LYS A 144 6.23 -3.78 25.53
C LYS A 144 7.24 -3.60 24.38
N ASP A 145 6.90 -4.12 23.19
CA ASP A 145 7.69 -4.00 21.96
C ASP A 145 7.19 -2.78 21.18
N ASP A 146 7.97 -1.71 21.23
CA ASP A 146 7.61 -0.45 20.56
C ASP A 146 7.59 -0.62 19.03
N ARG A 147 8.45 -1.46 18.45
CA ARG A 147 8.42 -1.76 17.00
C ARG A 147 7.13 -2.44 16.59
N ALA A 148 6.71 -3.48 17.31
CA ALA A 148 5.46 -4.19 17.01
C ALA A 148 4.27 -3.24 17.14
N ARG A 149 4.21 -2.44 18.21
CA ARG A 149 3.14 -1.45 18.43
C ARG A 149 3.08 -0.43 17.27
N ASP A 150 4.22 0.14 16.89
CA ASP A 150 4.30 1.13 15.81
C ASP A 150 3.96 0.50 14.46
N THR A 151 4.34 -0.78 14.22
CA THR A 151 3.94 -1.53 13.03
C THR A 151 2.42 -1.61 12.92
N GLY A 152 1.73 -2.01 13.99
CA GLY A 152 0.27 -2.07 14.01
C GLY A 152 -0.39 -0.71 13.79
N TYR A 153 0.08 0.32 14.49
CA TYR A 153 -0.41 1.69 14.32
C TYR A 153 -0.22 2.22 12.89
N LEU A 154 0.98 2.07 12.34
CA LEU A 154 1.29 2.53 10.98
C LEU A 154 0.51 1.75 9.91
N ALA A 155 0.31 0.43 10.12
CA ALA A 155 -0.52 -0.38 9.23
C ALA A 155 -1.97 0.13 9.23
N ALA A 156 -2.56 0.40 10.40
CA ALA A 156 -3.90 0.97 10.50
C ALA A 156 -4.00 2.35 9.81
N CYS A 157 -3.02 3.23 10.03
CA CYS A 157 -2.96 4.53 9.36
C CYS A 157 -2.83 4.39 7.84
N ALA A 158 -1.98 3.48 7.35
CA ALA A 158 -1.78 3.26 5.92
C ALA A 158 -3.03 2.67 5.25
N MET A 159 -3.72 1.74 5.93
CA MET A 159 -5.01 1.20 5.47
C MET A 159 -6.06 2.32 5.33
N ALA A 160 -6.24 3.14 6.37
CA ALA A 160 -7.21 4.23 6.36
C ALA A 160 -6.91 5.26 5.26
N GLN A 161 -5.65 5.64 5.07
CA GLN A 161 -5.24 6.55 4.00
C GLN A 161 -5.43 5.94 2.61
N SER A 162 -5.10 4.65 2.44
CA SER A 162 -5.31 3.92 1.19
C SER A 162 -6.80 3.86 0.84
N PHE A 163 -7.66 3.61 1.82
CA PHE A 163 -9.10 3.61 1.65
C PHE A 163 -9.63 4.98 1.17
N LEU A 164 -9.17 6.09 1.77
CA LEU A 164 -9.59 7.43 1.36
C LEU A 164 -9.22 7.73 -0.09
N VAL A 165 -8.00 7.39 -0.50
CA VAL A 165 -7.52 7.60 -1.88
C VAL A 165 -8.27 6.69 -2.85
N GLU A 166 -8.46 5.43 -2.49
CA GLU A 166 -9.19 4.45 -3.29
C GLU A 166 -10.65 4.90 -3.53
N GLN A 167 -11.36 5.34 -2.48
CA GLN A 167 -12.73 5.84 -2.63
C GLN A 167 -12.82 7.06 -3.55
N ALA A 168 -11.85 7.97 -3.48
CA ALA A 168 -11.79 9.10 -4.39
C ALA A 168 -11.54 8.67 -5.84
N LEU A 169 -10.64 7.73 -6.07
CA LEU A 169 -10.37 7.21 -7.42
C LEU A 169 -11.57 6.44 -7.97
N LYS A 170 -12.23 5.62 -7.16
CA LYS A 170 -13.50 4.97 -7.54
C LYS A 170 -14.56 5.98 -7.92
N GLY A 171 -14.68 7.06 -7.11
CA GLY A 171 -15.60 8.16 -7.39
C GLY A 171 -15.32 8.92 -8.68
N LEU A 172 -14.08 8.96 -9.12
CA LEU A 172 -13.68 9.61 -10.37
C LEU A 172 -13.86 8.72 -11.59
N THR A 173 -13.62 7.41 -11.45
CA THR A 173 -13.53 6.48 -12.57
C THR A 173 -14.83 5.76 -12.85
N GLY A 174 -15.57 5.32 -11.84
CA GLY A 174 -16.81 4.56 -11.99
C GLY A 174 -16.66 3.37 -12.95
N ARG A 175 -15.55 2.63 -12.84
CA ARG A 175 -15.28 1.50 -13.73
C ARG A 175 -16.16 0.31 -13.39
N GLN A 176 -16.73 -0.32 -14.41
CA GLN A 176 -17.54 -1.52 -14.27
C GLN A 176 -16.67 -2.73 -13.88
N ARG A 177 -17.21 -3.59 -13.02
CA ARG A 177 -16.52 -4.83 -12.64
C ARG A 177 -16.58 -5.89 -13.73
N PRO A 178 -15.57 -6.80 -13.82
CA PRO A 178 -15.50 -7.82 -14.86
C PRO A 178 -16.75 -8.70 -14.93
N PHE A 179 -17.26 -9.18 -13.79
CA PHE A 179 -18.43 -10.07 -13.75
C PHE A 179 -19.72 -9.45 -14.33
N ALA A 180 -19.77 -8.12 -14.41
CA ALA A 180 -20.92 -7.36 -14.93
C ALA A 180 -20.68 -6.84 -16.36
N ALA A 181 -19.47 -7.02 -16.89
CA ALA A 181 -19.10 -6.52 -18.21
C ALA A 181 -19.53 -7.52 -19.29
N ASP A 182 -20.29 -7.03 -20.28
CA ASP A 182 -20.76 -7.82 -21.44
C ASP A 182 -19.70 -7.92 -22.55
N GLY A 183 -18.42 -8.06 -22.18
CA GLY A 183 -17.28 -8.12 -23.10
C GLY A 183 -16.69 -6.74 -23.45
N GLU A 184 -17.20 -5.66 -22.88
CA GLU A 184 -16.65 -4.30 -23.02
C GLU A 184 -16.37 -3.68 -21.65
N ASP A 185 -15.22 -2.99 -21.54
CA ASP A 185 -14.83 -2.28 -20.31
C ASP A 185 -15.46 -0.89 -20.27
N HIS A 186 -16.42 -0.71 -19.37
CA HIS A 186 -17.16 0.54 -19.25
C HIS A 186 -16.67 1.43 -18.11
N TRP A 187 -16.38 2.68 -18.44
CA TRP A 187 -15.97 3.74 -17.52
C TRP A 187 -17.06 4.80 -17.46
N ALA A 188 -17.92 4.71 -16.46
CA ALA A 188 -19.07 5.63 -16.31
C ALA A 188 -18.74 6.91 -15.53
N GLY A 189 -17.48 7.08 -15.09
CA GLY A 189 -17.05 8.23 -14.32
C GLY A 189 -17.83 8.41 -13.01
N PRO A 190 -17.97 9.64 -12.51
CA PRO A 190 -18.67 9.89 -11.26
C PRO A 190 -20.14 9.42 -11.25
N ALA A 191 -20.80 9.43 -12.40
CA ALA A 191 -22.19 8.96 -12.51
C ALA A 191 -22.31 7.46 -12.21
N GLY A 192 -21.35 6.64 -12.68
CA GLY A 192 -21.28 5.21 -12.35
C GLY A 192 -21.07 4.96 -10.87
N PHE A 193 -20.15 5.69 -10.26
CA PHE A 193 -19.87 5.56 -8.83
C PHE A 193 -21.10 5.85 -7.95
N PHE A 194 -21.90 6.86 -8.30
CA PHE A 194 -23.11 7.19 -7.54
C PHE A 194 -24.23 6.16 -7.73
N LYS A 195 -24.25 5.39 -8.83
CA LYS A 195 -25.19 4.28 -9.01
C LYS A 195 -25.03 3.17 -7.96
N ARG A 196 -23.88 3.07 -7.30
CA ARG A 196 -23.66 2.08 -6.21
C ARG A 196 -24.66 2.19 -5.05
N TYR A 197 -25.35 3.34 -4.91
CA TYR A 197 -26.39 3.55 -3.91
C TYR A 197 -27.77 3.08 -4.38
N ASP A 198 -27.90 2.69 -5.63
CA ASP A 198 -29.06 2.05 -6.20
C ASP A 198 -28.92 0.52 -6.05
N PRO A 199 -29.87 -0.18 -5.39
CA PRO A 199 -29.78 -1.64 -5.18
C PRO A 199 -29.57 -2.43 -6.47
N ASP A 200 -30.10 -1.97 -7.61
CA ASP A 200 -29.98 -2.66 -8.90
C ASP A 200 -28.57 -2.54 -9.52
N TYR A 201 -27.76 -1.60 -9.04
CA TYR A 201 -26.42 -1.31 -9.54
C TYR A 201 -25.34 -1.41 -8.46
N ALA A 202 -25.69 -1.90 -7.27
CA ALA A 202 -24.73 -2.07 -6.18
C ALA A 202 -23.56 -2.94 -6.63
N ASP A 203 -22.36 -2.52 -6.29
CA ASP A 203 -21.09 -3.20 -6.62
C ASP A 203 -20.75 -3.34 -8.12
N LEU A 204 -21.49 -2.71 -9.04
CA LEU A 204 -21.19 -2.84 -10.48
C LEU A 204 -20.11 -1.85 -10.97
N TYR A 205 -20.06 -0.62 -10.44
CA TYR A 205 -19.26 0.49 -10.96
C TYR A 205 -18.19 1.01 -9.99
N ASP A 206 -17.64 0.14 -9.18
CA ASP A 206 -16.61 0.49 -8.20
C ASP A 206 -15.35 -0.39 -8.31
N SER A 207 -15.01 -0.80 -9.56
CA SER A 207 -13.90 -1.71 -9.82
C SER A 207 -12.54 -1.07 -9.61
N PHE A 208 -12.30 0.14 -10.14
CA PHE A 208 -10.99 0.77 -10.19
C PHE A 208 -10.77 1.84 -9.11
N PRO A 209 -9.67 1.75 -8.37
CA PRO A 209 -8.74 0.62 -8.25
C PRO A 209 -9.22 -0.45 -7.24
N SER A 210 -8.53 -1.61 -7.18
CA SER A 210 -8.85 -2.66 -6.22
C SER A 210 -8.51 -2.26 -4.79
N GLY A 211 -9.53 -2.16 -3.92
CA GLY A 211 -9.38 -1.83 -2.51
C GLY A 211 -8.70 -2.93 -1.69
N HIS A 212 -9.01 -4.21 -2.00
CA HIS A 212 -8.35 -5.36 -1.37
C HIS A 212 -6.83 -5.33 -1.64
N SER A 213 -6.43 -5.06 -2.89
CA SER A 213 -5.03 -4.93 -3.25
C SER A 213 -4.37 -3.73 -2.56
N ALA A 214 -5.02 -2.57 -2.55
CA ALA A 214 -4.50 -1.37 -1.90
C ALA A 214 -4.28 -1.60 -0.40
N THR A 215 -5.24 -2.22 0.28
CA THR A 215 -5.15 -2.54 1.71
C THR A 215 -4.06 -3.57 1.98
N ALA A 216 -4.04 -4.70 1.26
CA ALA A 216 -3.05 -5.75 1.44
C ALA A 216 -1.62 -5.24 1.22
N PHE A 217 -1.38 -4.50 0.12
CA PHE A 217 -0.07 -3.93 -0.17
C PHE A 217 0.34 -2.81 0.78
N SER A 218 -0.61 -2.05 1.34
CA SER A 218 -0.28 -1.06 2.36
C SER A 218 0.23 -1.71 3.64
N VAL A 219 -0.44 -2.73 4.14
CA VAL A 219 -0.01 -3.49 5.33
C VAL A 219 1.30 -4.22 5.07
N ALA A 220 1.41 -4.92 3.94
CA ALA A 220 2.63 -5.62 3.55
C ALA A 220 3.83 -4.67 3.49
N THR A 221 3.64 -3.47 2.96
CA THR A 221 4.71 -2.45 2.88
C THR A 221 5.14 -1.95 4.26
N VAL A 222 4.19 -1.69 5.16
CA VAL A 222 4.52 -1.30 6.55
C VAL A 222 5.33 -2.40 7.21
N VAL A 223 4.85 -3.64 7.19
CA VAL A 223 5.54 -4.79 7.78
C VAL A 223 6.94 -4.97 7.16
N ALA A 224 7.04 -4.91 5.83
CA ALA A 224 8.30 -5.04 5.12
C ALA A 224 9.31 -3.96 5.51
N LEU A 225 8.89 -2.71 5.67
CA LEU A 225 9.77 -1.61 6.06
C LEU A 225 10.22 -1.71 7.52
N GLN A 226 9.32 -2.11 8.41
CA GLN A 226 9.62 -2.25 9.84
C GLN A 226 10.53 -3.44 10.14
N TYR A 227 10.43 -4.51 9.35
CA TYR A 227 11.21 -5.74 9.54
C TYR A 227 12.18 -6.02 8.39
N ARG A 228 12.66 -4.96 7.69
CA ARG A 228 13.57 -5.06 6.52
C ARG A 228 14.87 -5.81 6.79
N HIS A 229 15.33 -5.86 8.04
CA HIS A 229 16.53 -6.59 8.47
C HIS A 229 16.33 -8.10 8.46
N ARG A 230 15.10 -8.59 8.30
CA ARG A 230 14.78 -10.00 8.15
C ARG A 230 14.24 -10.26 6.73
N PRO A 231 15.10 -10.67 5.77
CA PRO A 231 14.74 -10.65 4.34
C PRO A 231 13.55 -11.52 3.98
N TRP A 232 13.25 -12.57 4.75
CA TRP A 232 12.07 -13.40 4.52
C TRP A 232 10.73 -12.69 4.85
N VAL A 233 10.75 -11.68 5.74
CA VAL A 233 9.51 -10.96 6.13
C VAL A 233 8.94 -10.15 4.98
N PRO A 234 9.71 -9.28 4.29
CA PRO A 234 9.21 -8.61 3.09
C PRO A 234 8.72 -9.59 2.02
N VAL A 235 9.45 -10.67 1.77
CA VAL A 235 9.06 -11.68 0.77
C VAL A 235 7.70 -12.27 1.11
N LEU A 236 7.52 -12.76 2.35
CA LEU A 236 6.26 -13.34 2.80
C LEU A 236 5.10 -12.33 2.71
N ALA A 237 5.32 -11.11 3.23
CA ALA A 237 4.29 -10.07 3.27
C ALA A 237 3.80 -9.71 1.86
N TYR A 238 4.70 -9.50 0.90
CA TYR A 238 4.32 -9.18 -0.47
C TYR A 238 3.78 -10.39 -1.24
N THR A 239 4.20 -11.61 -0.93
CA THR A 239 3.60 -12.84 -1.50
C THR A 239 2.13 -12.96 -1.10
N ILE A 240 1.82 -12.74 0.17
CA ILE A 240 0.43 -12.72 0.66
C ILE A 240 -0.37 -11.61 -0.04
N ALA A 241 0.17 -10.39 -0.12
CA ALA A 241 -0.51 -9.27 -0.76
C ALA A 241 -0.75 -9.52 -2.27
N ALA A 242 0.22 -10.14 -2.96
CA ALA A 242 0.06 -10.54 -4.36
C ALA A 242 -1.02 -11.62 -4.51
N GLY A 243 -1.05 -12.61 -3.62
CA GLY A 243 -2.10 -13.63 -3.57
C GLY A 243 -3.48 -13.01 -3.43
N VAL A 244 -3.64 -12.02 -2.52
CA VAL A 244 -4.90 -11.26 -2.38
C VAL A 244 -5.26 -10.53 -3.67
N GLY A 245 -4.30 -9.88 -4.34
CA GLY A 245 -4.57 -9.23 -5.62
C GLY A 245 -5.04 -10.21 -6.69
N LEU A 246 -4.36 -11.35 -6.82
CA LEU A 246 -4.69 -12.38 -7.80
C LEU A 246 -6.05 -13.04 -7.52
N SER A 247 -6.41 -13.28 -6.26
CA SER A 247 -7.74 -13.81 -5.92
C SER A 247 -8.88 -12.91 -6.38
N ARG A 248 -8.65 -11.58 -6.44
CA ARG A 248 -9.67 -10.66 -6.96
C ARG A 248 -9.90 -10.80 -8.45
N VAL A 249 -8.88 -11.23 -9.20
CA VAL A 249 -8.98 -11.50 -10.65
C VAL A 249 -9.65 -12.85 -10.89
N THR A 250 -9.27 -13.89 -10.15
CA THR A 250 -9.91 -15.22 -10.27
C THR A 250 -11.39 -15.16 -9.88
N GLU A 251 -11.76 -14.43 -8.83
CA GLU A 251 -13.17 -14.23 -8.44
C GLU A 251 -13.96 -13.30 -9.39
N ASP A 252 -13.39 -12.87 -10.49
CA ASP A 252 -14.02 -11.97 -11.49
C ASP A 252 -14.51 -10.62 -10.89
N ARG A 253 -13.90 -10.19 -9.77
CA ARG A 253 -14.29 -8.98 -9.03
C ARG A 253 -13.53 -7.74 -9.45
N HIS A 254 -12.31 -7.89 -9.96
CA HIS A 254 -11.45 -6.79 -10.38
C HIS A 254 -10.64 -7.18 -11.62
N TRP A 255 -10.43 -6.21 -12.48
CA TRP A 255 -9.49 -6.30 -13.58
C TRP A 255 -8.05 -6.36 -13.08
N MET A 256 -7.13 -6.94 -13.86
CA MET A 256 -5.72 -6.98 -13.47
C MET A 256 -5.12 -5.58 -13.32
N SER A 257 -5.53 -4.64 -14.17
CA SER A 257 -5.12 -3.23 -14.05
C SER A 257 -5.60 -2.58 -12.74
N ASP A 258 -6.81 -2.93 -12.24
CA ASP A 258 -7.31 -2.45 -10.95
C ASP A 258 -6.43 -2.94 -9.79
N VAL A 259 -6.05 -4.22 -9.86
CA VAL A 259 -5.16 -4.86 -8.88
C VAL A 259 -3.80 -4.20 -8.87
N PHE A 260 -3.21 -3.97 -10.04
CA PHE A 260 -1.91 -3.32 -10.20
C PHE A 260 -1.91 -1.89 -9.62
N VAL A 261 -2.89 -1.08 -10.01
CA VAL A 261 -3.00 0.29 -9.51
C VAL A 261 -3.27 0.31 -8.01
N GLY A 262 -4.15 -0.55 -7.50
CA GLY A 262 -4.39 -0.72 -6.08
C GLY A 262 -3.10 -1.05 -5.31
N ALA A 263 -2.31 -2.01 -5.81
CA ALA A 263 -1.04 -2.41 -5.21
C ALA A 263 -0.04 -1.24 -5.15
N VAL A 264 0.12 -0.48 -6.24
CA VAL A 264 1.00 0.68 -6.29
C VAL A 264 0.54 1.78 -5.34
N VAL A 265 -0.75 2.10 -5.33
CA VAL A 265 -1.35 3.10 -4.42
C VAL A 265 -1.11 2.72 -2.97
N GLY A 266 -1.45 1.49 -2.57
CA GLY A 266 -1.23 1.01 -1.21
C GLY A 266 0.24 1.07 -0.79
N HIS A 267 1.14 0.61 -1.67
CA HIS A 267 2.58 0.67 -1.45
C HIS A 267 3.10 2.11 -1.25
N LEU A 268 2.75 3.02 -2.13
CA LEU A 268 3.22 4.42 -2.06
C LEU A 268 2.70 5.13 -0.81
N ILE A 269 1.43 4.94 -0.47
CA ILE A 269 0.81 5.53 0.72
C ILE A 269 1.50 5.01 1.98
N ALA A 270 1.69 3.70 2.11
CA ALA A 270 2.37 3.11 3.26
C ALA A 270 3.81 3.65 3.41
N ARG A 271 4.55 3.77 2.30
CA ARG A 271 5.89 4.41 2.33
C ARG A 271 5.85 5.86 2.82
N LEU A 272 4.85 6.64 2.40
CA LEU A 272 4.68 8.02 2.86
C LEU A 272 4.38 8.05 4.35
N VAL A 273 3.47 7.24 4.84
CA VAL A 273 3.10 7.15 6.26
C VAL A 273 4.31 6.77 7.12
N VAL A 274 5.02 5.69 6.76
CA VAL A 274 6.22 5.25 7.49
C VAL A 274 7.31 6.32 7.48
N ARG A 275 7.62 6.90 6.31
CA ARG A 275 8.64 7.97 6.19
C ARG A 275 8.28 9.20 7.01
N SER A 276 7.02 9.60 7.01
CA SER A 276 6.54 10.75 7.81
C SER A 276 6.69 10.49 9.29
N HIS A 277 6.33 9.29 9.74
CA HIS A 277 6.48 8.88 11.14
C HIS A 277 7.94 8.86 11.56
N THR A 278 8.82 8.20 10.82
CA THR A 278 10.26 8.15 11.09
C THR A 278 10.87 9.56 11.12
N ARG A 279 10.46 10.46 10.21
CA ARG A 279 10.96 11.83 10.21
C ARG A 279 10.52 12.60 11.46
N ARG A 280 9.30 12.38 11.94
CA ARG A 280 8.81 13.01 13.18
C ARG A 280 9.60 12.52 14.40
N GLN A 281 9.94 11.24 14.46
CA GLN A 281 10.74 10.68 15.55
C GLN A 281 12.20 11.20 15.55
N ARG A 282 12.75 11.49 14.36
CA ARG A 282 14.12 12.04 14.24
C ARG A 282 14.23 13.50 14.65
N LEU A 283 13.18 14.29 14.51
CA LEU A 283 13.18 15.72 14.76
C LEU A 283 12.30 16.03 15.97
N VAL A 284 12.90 16.04 17.16
CA VAL A 284 12.19 16.39 18.39
C VAL A 284 12.44 17.87 18.68
N PRO A 285 11.40 18.71 18.70
CA PRO A 285 11.57 20.11 19.10
C PRO A 285 11.96 20.18 20.58
N VAL A 286 13.01 20.93 20.87
CA VAL A 286 13.49 21.16 22.22
C VAL A 286 13.34 22.64 22.56
N LEU A 287 12.66 22.91 23.67
CA LEU A 287 12.56 24.23 24.25
C LEU A 287 13.56 24.36 25.43
N GLY A 288 14.60 25.12 25.24
CA GLY A 288 15.54 25.43 26.33
C GLY A 288 15.19 26.77 26.95
N CYS A 289 15.02 26.82 28.30
CA CYS A 289 14.94 28.04 29.04
C CYS A 289 16.25 28.24 29.83
N SER A 290 16.97 29.32 29.56
CA SER A 290 18.13 29.72 30.34
C SER A 290 17.89 31.12 30.91
N GLY A 291 18.61 31.50 31.95
CA GLY A 291 18.53 32.87 32.52
C GLY A 291 18.85 33.99 31.51
N ARG A 292 19.23 33.67 30.27
CA ARG A 292 19.54 34.61 29.19
C ARG A 292 18.49 34.61 28.05
N GLY A 293 17.44 33.79 28.14
CA GLY A 293 16.38 33.73 27.11
C GLY A 293 15.82 32.34 26.85
N ILE A 294 14.83 32.32 25.97
CA ILE A 294 14.18 31.10 25.47
C ILE A 294 14.87 30.70 24.16
N THR A 295 15.37 29.47 24.09
CA THR A 295 15.98 28.91 22.88
C THR A 295 15.05 27.83 22.34
N LEU A 296 14.65 27.98 21.07
CA LEU A 296 13.92 26.94 20.29
C LEU A 296 14.96 26.22 19.46
N GLY A 297 15.07 24.90 19.64
CA GLY A 297 15.97 24.06 18.89
C GLY A 297 15.28 22.77 18.47
N PHE A 298 15.96 21.97 17.63
CA PHE A 298 15.54 20.62 17.30
C PHE A 298 16.65 19.66 17.73
N HIS A 299 16.27 18.65 18.49
CA HIS A 299 17.16 17.50 18.72
C HIS A 299 17.02 16.54 17.57
N TYR A 300 18.13 16.23 16.90
CA TYR A 300 18.16 15.22 15.84
C TYR A 300 18.56 13.89 16.46
N ASN A 301 17.68 12.91 16.40
CA ASN A 301 17.98 11.52 16.75
C ASN A 301 18.40 10.76 15.48
N PRO A 302 19.69 10.40 15.31
CA PRO A 302 20.17 9.69 14.12
C PRO A 302 19.62 8.27 14.04
N ASP A 303 19.40 7.64 15.20
CA ASP A 303 18.87 6.28 15.29
C ASP A 303 17.42 6.35 15.78
N PRO A 304 16.43 6.43 14.88
CA PRO A 304 15.06 6.13 15.26
C PRO A 304 15.03 4.69 15.76
N VAL A 305 14.28 4.46 16.80
CA VAL A 305 14.21 3.22 17.63
C VAL A 305 14.18 1.87 16.86
N TYR A 306 14.35 1.89 15.53
CA TYR A 306 14.34 0.70 14.67
C TYR A 306 15.43 0.71 13.59
#